data_7639abf3bfe3aefce2d2ce1b59e54f6c
#
_entry.id   7639abf3bfe3aefce2d2ce1b59e54f6c
#
_cell.length_a   1.000
_cell.length_b   1.000
_cell.length_c   1.000
_cell.angle_alpha   90.00
_cell.angle_beta   90.00
_cell.angle_gamma   90.00
#
_symmetry.space_group_name_H-M   'P 1'
#
loop_
_entity.id
_entity.type
_entity.pdbx_description
1 polymer ?
#
loop_
_entity_poly.entity_id
_entity_poly.type
_entity_poly.pdbx_seq_one_letter_code
_entity_poly.pdbx_strand_id
1 'polypeptide(L)'
;MGSLLIKNIHSLVTCNGEDRILRGADVYCEDGFIRAIGRGIDSKADITVDGSHMLCYPGLVNTHHHLYQQFSRNLPEVQGFELFDWLRYLYDIWKNIDEELITLSSLTGMGELMKNGCTTCFDHHYVFPRDGGDLIAAQFEAAGL
;
A
#
# COMPACT_ATOMS: atom_id res chain seq x y z
N MET A 1 -5.69 -9.66 17.65
CA MET A 1 -4.61 -8.88 17.05
C MET A 1 -3.43 -8.92 18.01
N GLY A 2 -2.22 -8.62 17.56
CA GLY A 2 -1.01 -8.78 18.36
C GLY A 2 -0.37 -7.44 18.74
N SER A 3 0.76 -7.53 19.45
CA SER A 3 1.54 -6.37 19.87
C SER A 3 2.96 -6.40 19.30
N LEU A 4 3.49 -5.21 18.97
CA LEU A 4 4.82 -5.00 18.43
C LEU A 4 5.53 -3.90 19.23
N LEU A 5 6.77 -4.16 19.63
CA LEU A 5 7.66 -3.17 20.21
C LEU A 5 8.93 -3.04 19.36
N ILE A 6 9.16 -1.87 18.78
CA ILE A 6 10.41 -1.56 18.08
C ILE A 6 11.24 -0.70 19.03
N LYS A 7 12.43 -1.18 19.40
CA LYS A 7 13.31 -0.52 20.39
C LYS A 7 14.51 0.15 19.73
N ASN A 8 14.98 1.20 20.37
CA ASN A 8 16.25 1.87 20.05
C ASN A 8 16.35 2.36 18.60
N ILE A 9 15.22 2.76 17.97
CA ILE A 9 15.17 3.14 16.57
C ILE A 9 16.24 4.21 16.26
N HIS A 10 17.13 3.94 15.31
CA HIS A 10 18.20 4.87 14.94
C HIS A 10 17.65 6.25 14.59
N SER A 11 16.64 6.31 13.75
CA SER A 11 15.94 7.55 13.44
C SER A 11 14.46 7.26 13.14
N LEU A 12 13.59 7.81 13.96
CA LEU A 12 12.14 7.81 13.75
C LEU A 12 11.73 9.18 13.21
N VAL A 13 11.24 9.21 11.99
CA VAL A 13 10.71 10.42 11.34
C VAL A 13 9.21 10.48 11.55
N THR A 14 8.72 11.54 12.19
CA THR A 14 7.31 11.61 12.60
C THR A 14 6.37 11.96 11.45
N CYS A 15 6.84 12.69 10.44
CA CYS A 15 6.04 13.20 9.33
C CYS A 15 4.73 13.87 9.79
N ASN A 16 4.75 14.49 10.95
CA ASN A 16 3.66 15.31 11.48
C ASN A 16 3.94 16.80 11.21
N GLY A 17 3.04 17.69 11.62
CA GLY A 17 3.21 19.13 11.39
C GLY A 17 4.48 19.76 11.98
N GLU A 18 5.23 19.02 12.81
CA GLU A 18 6.51 19.48 13.38
C GLU A 18 7.74 18.82 12.72
N ASP A 19 7.55 17.81 11.87
CA ASP A 19 8.59 17.06 11.13
C ASP A 19 9.79 16.64 12.00
N ARG A 20 9.51 16.15 13.20
CA ARG A 20 10.57 15.79 14.17
C ARG A 20 11.26 14.49 13.76
N ILE A 21 12.58 14.45 14.01
CA ILE A 21 13.37 13.22 13.96
C ILE A 21 13.77 12.85 15.38
N LEU A 22 13.26 11.73 15.87
CA LEU A 22 13.55 11.19 17.19
C LEU A 22 14.65 10.12 17.07
N ARG A 23 15.72 10.21 17.86
CA ARG A 23 16.81 9.24 17.86
C ARG A 23 16.76 8.36 19.11
N GLY A 24 16.98 7.05 18.94
CA GLY A 24 16.93 6.08 20.02
C GLY A 24 15.53 5.99 20.67
N ALA A 25 14.50 6.30 19.91
CA ALA A 25 13.12 6.16 20.36
C ALA A 25 12.63 4.73 20.20
N ASP A 26 11.66 4.37 21.01
CA ASP A 26 10.89 3.14 20.88
C ASP A 26 9.48 3.45 20.37
N VAL A 27 8.89 2.50 19.64
CA VAL A 27 7.48 2.54 19.22
C VAL A 27 6.79 1.28 19.71
N TYR A 28 5.72 1.43 20.48
CA TYR A 28 4.86 0.33 20.91
C TYR A 28 3.51 0.41 20.18
N CYS A 29 3.17 -0.69 19.51
CA CYS A 29 1.90 -0.87 18.83
C CYS A 29 1.14 -2.04 19.43
N GLU A 30 -0.18 -1.89 19.53
CA GLU A 30 -1.09 -2.92 20.02
C GLU A 30 -2.41 -2.82 19.27
N ASP A 31 -2.90 -3.97 18.80
CA ASP A 31 -4.19 -4.08 18.09
C ASP A 31 -4.35 -3.10 16.92
N GLY A 32 -3.26 -2.90 16.14
CA GLY A 32 -3.26 -2.03 14.97
C GLY A 32 -3.06 -0.54 15.25
N PHE A 33 -2.84 -0.14 16.52
CA PHE A 33 -2.65 1.25 16.92
C PHE A 33 -1.27 1.48 17.53
N ILE A 34 -0.68 2.63 17.25
CA ILE A 34 0.48 3.13 17.99
C ILE A 34 -0.02 3.59 19.36
N ARG A 35 0.44 2.93 20.43
CA ARG A 35 0.06 3.22 21.81
C ARG A 35 1.04 4.14 22.51
N ALA A 36 2.33 4.03 22.17
CA ALA A 36 3.37 4.86 22.77
C ALA A 36 4.55 5.09 21.80
N ILE A 37 5.11 6.27 21.88
CA ILE A 37 6.39 6.65 21.26
C ILE A 37 7.23 7.35 22.33
N GLY A 38 8.45 6.88 22.57
CA GLY A 38 9.32 7.45 23.59
C GLY A 38 10.62 6.69 23.72
N ARG A 39 11.35 6.86 24.80
CA ARG A 39 12.55 6.10 25.12
C ARG A 39 12.30 5.20 26.32
N GLY A 40 12.88 4.01 26.31
CA GLY A 40 12.84 3.09 27.43
C GLY A 40 11.44 2.53 27.71
N ILE A 41 10.64 2.30 26.66
CA ILE A 41 9.33 1.68 26.80
C ILE A 41 9.53 0.25 27.30
N ASP A 42 8.97 -0.03 28.49
CA ASP A 42 9.01 -1.34 29.16
C ASP A 42 7.64 -2.03 29.07
N SER A 43 7.21 -2.29 27.83
CA SER A 43 5.98 -3.05 27.56
C SER A 43 6.33 -4.44 27.06
N LYS A 44 5.60 -5.46 27.51
CA LYS A 44 5.67 -6.79 26.90
C LYS A 44 4.96 -6.74 25.54
N ALA A 45 5.56 -7.32 24.53
CA ALA A 45 4.99 -7.42 23.20
C ALA A 45 5.18 -8.83 22.63
N ASP A 46 4.28 -9.24 21.75
CA ASP A 46 4.37 -10.54 21.07
C ASP A 46 5.60 -10.58 20.15
N ILE A 47 5.93 -9.42 19.56
CA ILE A 47 7.11 -9.25 18.70
C ILE A 47 7.90 -8.06 19.20
N THR A 48 9.21 -8.25 19.39
CA THR A 48 10.16 -7.16 19.68
C THR A 48 11.23 -7.10 18.62
N VAL A 49 11.49 -5.91 18.10
CA VAL A 49 12.46 -5.64 17.03
C VAL A 49 13.50 -4.65 17.55
N ASP A 50 14.79 -4.92 17.34
CA ASP A 50 15.84 -3.93 17.53
C ASP A 50 15.95 -3.01 16.33
N GLY A 51 15.62 -1.75 16.51
CA GLY A 51 15.65 -0.70 15.50
C GLY A 51 16.96 0.10 15.45
N SER A 52 18.02 -0.32 16.15
CA SER A 52 19.26 0.46 16.31
C SER A 52 19.96 0.80 14.99
N HIS A 53 19.71 0.06 13.93
CA HIS A 53 20.21 0.31 12.58
C HIS A 53 19.10 0.65 11.57
N MET A 54 17.90 1.00 12.04
CA MET A 54 16.73 1.20 11.19
C MET A 54 16.29 2.67 11.15
N LEU A 55 15.76 3.04 10.00
CA LEU A 55 14.95 4.24 9.84
C LEU A 55 13.48 3.81 9.95
N CYS A 56 12.71 4.55 10.73
CA CYS A 56 11.28 4.31 10.90
C CYS A 56 10.49 5.51 10.38
N TYR A 57 9.55 5.23 9.49
CA TYR A 57 8.63 6.20 8.92
C TYR A 57 7.20 5.72 9.12
N PRO A 58 6.19 6.63 9.09
CA PRO A 58 4.81 6.24 8.83
C PRO A 58 4.70 5.48 7.50
N GLY A 59 3.69 4.64 7.36
CA GLY A 59 3.42 3.97 6.09
C GLY A 59 3.29 4.97 4.94
N LEU A 60 3.83 4.62 3.78
CA LEU A 60 3.81 5.47 2.61
C LEU A 60 2.37 5.64 2.07
N VAL A 61 2.08 6.82 1.53
CA VAL A 61 0.80 7.13 0.89
C VAL A 61 1.02 7.25 -0.61
N ASN A 62 0.38 6.38 -1.38
CA ASN A 62 0.35 6.48 -2.83
C ASN A 62 -0.93 7.21 -3.26
N THR A 63 -0.79 8.44 -3.73
CA THR A 63 -1.93 9.29 -4.11
C THR A 63 -2.37 9.11 -5.55
N HIS A 64 -1.70 8.26 -6.34
CA HIS A 64 -2.06 8.01 -7.74
C HIS A 64 -1.69 6.57 -8.13
N HIS A 65 -2.68 5.71 -8.21
CA HIS A 65 -2.54 4.33 -8.64
C HIS A 65 -3.70 3.89 -9.53
N HIS A 66 -3.53 2.78 -10.23
CA HIS A 66 -4.55 2.16 -11.08
C HIS A 66 -4.50 0.64 -10.84
N LEU A 67 -5.24 0.18 -9.83
CA LEU A 67 -5.18 -1.23 -9.41
C LEU A 67 -5.58 -2.21 -10.51
N TYR A 68 -6.53 -1.84 -11.37
CA TYR A 68 -6.98 -2.71 -12.48
C TYR A 68 -5.94 -2.90 -13.59
N GLN A 69 -4.86 -2.11 -13.65
CA GLN A 69 -3.86 -2.16 -14.72
C GLN A 69 -2.76 -3.21 -14.50
N GLN A 70 -2.76 -3.95 -13.38
CA GLN A 70 -1.67 -4.86 -13.05
C GLN A 70 -1.40 -5.92 -14.13
N PHE A 71 -2.44 -6.43 -14.80
CA PHE A 71 -2.31 -7.43 -15.86
C PHE A 71 -1.85 -6.87 -17.21
N SER A 72 -1.95 -5.57 -17.42
CA SER A 72 -1.51 -4.92 -18.64
C SER A 72 -0.17 -4.20 -18.52
N ARG A 73 0.55 -4.41 -17.42
CA ARG A 73 1.90 -3.84 -17.22
C ARG A 73 2.90 -4.46 -18.19
N ASN A 74 3.81 -3.63 -18.64
CA ASN A 74 4.96 -4.04 -19.46
C ASN A 74 4.60 -4.78 -20.76
N LEU A 75 3.46 -4.49 -21.36
CA LEU A 75 3.15 -4.98 -22.70
C LEU A 75 4.16 -4.40 -23.69
N PRO A 76 4.89 -5.26 -24.45
CA PRO A 76 5.95 -4.81 -25.34
C PRO A 76 5.46 -3.85 -26.41
N GLU A 77 4.25 -4.07 -26.89
CA GLU A 77 3.64 -3.33 -28.01
C GLU A 77 3.46 -1.84 -27.72
N VAL A 78 3.32 -1.47 -26.45
CA VAL A 78 2.96 -0.09 -26.05
C VAL A 78 4.10 0.68 -25.38
N GLN A 79 5.28 0.09 -25.23
CA GLN A 79 6.39 0.70 -24.48
C GLN A 79 6.90 2.01 -25.08
N GLY A 80 6.75 2.20 -26.38
CA GLY A 80 7.18 3.42 -27.08
C GLY A 80 6.04 4.37 -27.45
N PHE A 81 4.83 4.13 -26.96
CA PHE A 81 3.66 4.93 -27.34
C PHE A 81 3.60 6.22 -26.53
N GLU A 82 3.11 7.28 -27.18
CA GLU A 82 2.64 8.48 -26.50
C GLU A 82 1.34 8.19 -25.73
N LEU A 83 1.02 9.03 -24.74
CA LEU A 83 -0.08 8.79 -23.79
C LEU A 83 -1.42 8.41 -24.47
N PHE A 84 -1.83 9.13 -25.49
CA PHE A 84 -3.14 8.91 -26.13
C PHE A 84 -3.16 7.65 -26.99
N ASP A 85 -2.06 7.31 -27.65
CA ASP A 85 -1.95 6.07 -28.42
C ASP A 85 -1.87 4.87 -27.50
N TRP A 86 -1.16 5.01 -26.35
CA TRP A 86 -1.11 4.04 -25.27
C TRP A 86 -2.51 3.79 -24.70
N LEU A 87 -3.27 4.83 -24.37
CA LEU A 87 -4.65 4.70 -23.88
C LEU A 87 -5.53 4.01 -24.92
N ARG A 88 -5.49 4.42 -26.19
CA ARG A 88 -6.32 3.83 -27.25
C ARG A 88 -6.10 2.33 -27.37
N TYR A 89 -4.85 1.90 -27.33
CA TYR A 89 -4.50 0.48 -27.40
C TYR A 89 -4.99 -0.27 -26.17
N LEU A 90 -4.75 0.26 -24.99
CA LEU A 90 -5.10 -0.42 -23.73
C LEU A 90 -6.61 -0.46 -23.46
N TYR A 91 -7.37 0.53 -23.90
CA TYR A 91 -8.83 0.46 -23.79
C TYR A 91 -9.43 -0.73 -24.56
N ASP A 92 -8.82 -1.14 -25.67
CA ASP A 92 -9.23 -2.35 -26.38
C ASP A 92 -8.98 -3.63 -25.58
N ILE A 93 -8.04 -3.61 -24.66
CA ILE A 93 -7.79 -4.70 -23.70
C ILE A 93 -8.74 -4.55 -22.49
N TRP A 94 -8.76 -3.37 -21.88
CA TRP A 94 -9.50 -3.12 -20.63
C TRP A 94 -11.03 -3.23 -20.78
N LYS A 95 -11.57 -3.01 -21.97
CA LYS A 95 -13.02 -3.26 -22.22
C LYS A 95 -13.47 -4.71 -21.98
N ASN A 96 -12.52 -5.63 -21.83
CA ASN A 96 -12.78 -7.04 -21.57
C ASN A 96 -12.58 -7.41 -20.09
N ILE A 97 -12.26 -6.45 -19.23
CA ILE A 97 -12.11 -6.69 -17.79
C ILE A 97 -13.46 -7.06 -17.19
N ASP A 98 -13.47 -8.11 -16.41
CA ASP A 98 -14.59 -8.59 -15.61
C ASP A 98 -14.29 -8.41 -14.10
N GLU A 99 -15.25 -8.77 -13.26
CA GLU A 99 -15.14 -8.64 -11.81
C GLU A 99 -13.99 -9.47 -11.24
N GLU A 100 -13.79 -10.70 -11.74
CA GLU A 100 -12.71 -11.59 -11.28
C GLU A 100 -11.33 -10.95 -11.58
N LEU A 101 -11.14 -10.40 -12.77
CA LEU A 101 -9.90 -9.72 -13.14
C LEU A 101 -9.64 -8.48 -12.27
N ILE A 102 -10.68 -7.73 -11.90
CA ILE A 102 -10.53 -6.58 -10.99
C ILE A 102 -10.09 -7.06 -9.61
N THR A 103 -10.73 -8.09 -9.07
CA THR A 103 -10.36 -8.68 -7.77
C THR A 103 -8.89 -9.11 -7.76
N LEU A 104 -8.47 -9.92 -8.73
CA LEU A 104 -7.10 -10.44 -8.81
C LEU A 104 -6.07 -9.33 -9.06
N SER A 105 -6.38 -8.37 -9.93
CA SER A 105 -5.52 -7.23 -10.21
C SER A 105 -5.35 -6.35 -8.97
N SER A 106 -6.44 -6.05 -8.29
CA SER A 106 -6.42 -5.25 -7.06
C SER A 106 -5.63 -5.94 -5.95
N LEU A 107 -5.86 -7.23 -5.73
CA LEU A 107 -5.12 -8.05 -4.75
C LEU A 107 -3.61 -8.02 -5.05
N THR A 108 -3.23 -8.19 -6.31
CA THR A 108 -1.82 -8.15 -6.74
C THR A 108 -1.20 -6.78 -6.49
N GLY A 109 -1.90 -5.71 -6.91
CA GLY A 109 -1.44 -4.33 -6.74
C GLY A 109 -1.31 -3.93 -5.28
N MET A 110 -2.29 -4.27 -4.45
CA MET A 110 -2.25 -4.02 -2.99
C MET A 110 -1.09 -4.78 -2.34
N GLY A 111 -0.87 -6.06 -2.72
CA GLY A 111 0.25 -6.85 -2.22
C GLY A 111 1.61 -6.24 -2.56
N GLU A 112 1.78 -5.71 -3.76
CA GLU A 112 3.01 -4.99 -4.15
C GLU A 112 3.17 -3.68 -3.36
N LEU A 113 2.11 -2.91 -3.20
CA LEU A 113 2.14 -1.68 -2.40
C LEU A 113 2.57 -1.98 -0.96
N MET A 114 1.97 -2.98 -0.32
CA MET A 114 2.31 -3.39 1.04
C MET A 114 3.76 -3.86 1.16
N LYS A 115 4.26 -4.67 0.22
CA LYS A 115 5.67 -5.11 0.19
C LYS A 115 6.66 -3.95 0.11
N ASN A 116 6.24 -2.82 -0.43
CA ASN A 116 7.05 -1.61 -0.55
C ASN A 116 6.73 -0.55 0.53
N GLY A 117 6.01 -0.94 1.60
CA GLY A 117 5.72 -0.09 2.74
C GLY A 117 4.60 0.93 2.53
N CYS A 118 3.83 0.81 1.46
CA CYS A 118 2.66 1.64 1.23
C CYS A 118 1.47 1.09 2.02
N THR A 119 0.84 1.93 2.83
CA THR A 119 -0.31 1.58 3.69
C THR A 119 -1.59 2.27 3.29
N THR A 120 -1.52 3.23 2.38
CA THR A 120 -2.66 3.99 1.90
C THR A 120 -2.51 4.24 0.41
N CYS A 121 -3.56 3.95 -0.35
CA CYS A 121 -3.56 4.14 -1.80
C CYS A 121 -4.84 4.84 -2.23
N PHE A 122 -4.71 5.77 -3.17
CA PHE A 122 -5.83 6.33 -3.91
C PHE A 122 -5.87 5.68 -5.30
N ASP A 123 -6.89 4.84 -5.54
CA ASP A 123 -7.10 4.18 -6.83
C ASP A 123 -7.89 5.07 -7.78
N HIS A 124 -7.25 5.49 -8.88
CA HIS A 124 -7.91 6.19 -9.98
C HIS A 124 -8.53 5.16 -10.93
N HIS A 125 -9.76 4.77 -10.64
CA HIS A 125 -10.48 3.74 -11.38
C HIS A 125 -11.48 4.36 -12.36
N TYR A 126 -11.36 4.03 -13.65
CA TYR A 126 -12.25 4.52 -14.70
C TYR A 126 -12.61 3.45 -15.75
N VAL A 127 -12.35 2.18 -15.46
CA VAL A 127 -12.75 1.03 -16.27
C VAL A 127 -13.70 0.17 -15.46
N PHE A 128 -14.87 -0.14 -16.04
CA PHE A 128 -15.92 -0.88 -15.35
C PHE A 128 -15.98 -2.32 -15.88
N PRO A 129 -16.38 -3.29 -15.02
CA PRO A 129 -16.50 -4.69 -15.43
C PRO A 129 -17.43 -4.85 -16.62
N ARG A 130 -17.00 -5.64 -17.60
CA ARG A 130 -17.79 -5.93 -18.80
C ARG A 130 -19.08 -6.71 -18.52
N ASP A 131 -19.03 -7.58 -17.54
CA ASP A 131 -20.15 -8.46 -17.12
C ASP A 131 -21.18 -7.76 -16.24
N GLY A 132 -20.99 -6.45 -15.98
CA GLY A 132 -21.84 -5.68 -15.08
C GLY A 132 -21.56 -5.96 -13.60
N GLY A 133 -20.44 -6.61 -13.28
CA GLY A 133 -20.00 -6.87 -11.92
C GLY A 133 -19.81 -5.60 -11.09
N ASP A 134 -19.85 -5.76 -9.77
CA ASP A 134 -19.68 -4.67 -8.83
C ASP A 134 -18.20 -4.39 -8.57
N LEU A 135 -17.69 -3.30 -9.16
CA LEU A 135 -16.33 -2.84 -8.96
C LEU A 135 -15.95 -2.68 -7.48
N ILE A 136 -16.85 -2.10 -6.69
CA ILE A 136 -16.59 -1.81 -5.28
C ILE A 136 -16.52 -3.12 -4.50
N ALA A 137 -17.43 -4.06 -4.75
CA ALA A 137 -17.40 -5.38 -4.14
C ALA A 137 -16.12 -6.15 -4.49
N ALA A 138 -15.70 -6.13 -5.77
CA ALA A 138 -14.46 -6.78 -6.20
C ALA A 138 -13.22 -6.20 -5.50
N GLN A 139 -13.16 -4.89 -5.30
CA GLN A 139 -12.04 -4.26 -4.60
C GLN A 139 -12.08 -4.52 -3.08
N PHE A 140 -13.26 -4.56 -2.47
CA PHE A 140 -13.39 -4.95 -1.06
C PHE A 140 -13.02 -6.42 -0.84
N GLU A 141 -13.42 -7.33 -1.73
CA GLU A 141 -13.00 -8.73 -1.68
C GLU A 141 -11.47 -8.84 -1.75
N ALA A 142 -10.84 -8.14 -2.69
CA ALA A 142 -9.38 -8.11 -2.79
C ALA A 142 -8.70 -7.56 -1.53
N ALA A 143 -9.32 -6.61 -0.85
CA ALA A 143 -8.81 -6.04 0.40
C ALA A 143 -9.08 -6.93 1.63
N GLY A 144 -9.89 -7.98 1.50
CA GLY A 144 -10.29 -8.85 2.59
C GLY A 144 -11.32 -8.22 3.54
N LEU A 145 -12.19 -7.35 3.03
CA LEU A 145 -13.22 -6.61 3.79
C LEU A 145 -14.62 -7.15 3.51
#